data_d25f0b408b8af0e56d3344145e6a957d
#
_entry.id   d25f0b408b8af0e56d3344145e6a957d
#
_cell.length_a   1.000
_cell.length_b   1.000
_cell.length_c   1.000
_cell.angle_alpha   90.00
_cell.angle_beta   90.00
_cell.angle_gamma   90.00
#
_symmetry.space_group_name_H-M   'P 1'
#
loop_
_entity.id
_entity.type
_entity.pdbx_description
1 polymer ?
#
loop_
_entity_poly.entity_id
_entity_poly.type
_entity_poly.pdbx_seq_one_letter_code
_entity_poly.pdbx_strand_id
1 'polypeptide(L)'
;MLDAKLTISGKCLYSCISDIQNYKKMKKLVLAFALLGGIFNLSAQEEEEEQKQGWTKEGNISLLFNQSAFNEEWTGGGTSNLSGNLLFDYNFNYLKDDFTWDNRLLVDYGITKQRSDEFARKTSDRLEFNSIAGKQLQDSNWFYSLFLNFRTQITKGYKFGEDAETRETTRTEYTNFLSPAYLQFGPGMMWKKSENFYVNIAPATGRMVFVDKDFTSGPGYVDGDYFGVDANKAMRFELGASVSGYAKFEVIENVTMENLLNLYSNYLEDPQNVDIDYTMNMKMKINDYLSTNLIFQAIYDDNAVQGFQIREVFGLGITYGF
;
A
#
# COMPACT_ATOMS: atom_id res chain seq x y z
N MET A 1 -11.41 57.75 3.38
CA MET A 1 -12.65 56.99 3.57
C MET A 1 -12.77 56.10 2.34
N LEU A 2 -12.18 54.90 2.38
CA LEU A 2 -12.23 53.91 1.30
C LEU A 2 -12.64 52.59 1.93
N ASP A 3 -13.89 52.19 1.73
CA ASP A 3 -14.44 50.90 2.09
C ASP A 3 -13.92 49.86 1.11
N ALA A 4 -12.99 49.02 1.55
CA ALA A 4 -12.63 47.82 0.84
C ALA A 4 -13.57 46.66 1.27
N LYS A 5 -14.65 46.44 0.50
CA LYS A 5 -15.47 45.22 0.62
C LYS A 5 -14.67 44.00 0.15
N LEU A 6 -14.26 43.16 1.09
CA LEU A 6 -13.79 41.81 0.81
C LEU A 6 -14.97 40.93 0.33
N THR A 7 -15.14 40.79 -0.97
CA THR A 7 -16.06 39.82 -1.54
C THR A 7 -15.35 38.48 -1.61
N ILE A 8 -15.46 37.67 -0.57
CA ILE A 8 -15.04 36.27 -0.62
C ILE A 8 -15.99 35.55 -1.56
N SER A 9 -15.47 35.11 -2.71
CA SER A 9 -16.22 34.43 -3.75
C SER A 9 -16.80 33.12 -3.19
N GLY A 10 -18.14 33.03 -3.12
CA GLY A 10 -18.87 31.87 -2.65
C GLY A 10 -18.55 30.54 -3.37
N LYS A 11 -17.85 30.57 -4.51
CA LYS A 11 -17.37 29.39 -5.23
C LYS A 11 -16.25 28.63 -4.49
N CYS A 12 -15.39 29.35 -3.75
CA CYS A 12 -14.31 28.70 -3.01
C CYS A 12 -14.82 27.94 -1.78
N LEU A 13 -15.85 28.47 -1.12
CA LEU A 13 -16.48 27.80 0.03
C LEU A 13 -17.26 26.54 -0.37
N TYR A 14 -17.97 26.57 -1.50
CA TYR A 14 -18.70 25.41 -2.01
C TYR A 14 -17.79 24.28 -2.46
N SER A 15 -16.65 24.58 -3.09
CA SER A 15 -15.65 23.59 -3.47
C SER A 15 -15.05 22.91 -2.22
N CYS A 16 -14.66 23.68 -1.22
CA CYS A 16 -14.06 23.14 0.02
C CYS A 16 -15.06 22.26 0.82
N ILE A 17 -16.35 22.62 0.85
CA ILE A 17 -17.39 21.85 1.53
C ILE A 17 -17.71 20.55 0.76
N SER A 18 -17.72 20.58 -0.58
CA SER A 18 -17.94 19.38 -1.40
C SER A 18 -16.77 18.38 -1.26
N ASP A 19 -15.55 18.87 -1.17
CA ASP A 19 -14.35 18.03 -1.00
C ASP A 19 -14.32 17.38 0.39
N ILE A 20 -14.69 18.11 1.46
CA ILE A 20 -14.81 17.55 2.82
C ILE A 20 -15.94 16.50 2.91
N GLN A 21 -17.07 16.71 2.21
CA GLN A 21 -18.16 15.73 2.21
C GLN A 21 -17.80 14.45 1.41
N ASN A 22 -17.11 14.60 0.30
CA ASN A 22 -16.61 13.45 -0.49
C ASN A 22 -15.54 12.66 0.28
N TYR A 23 -14.65 13.34 0.98
CA TYR A 23 -13.66 12.77 1.86
C TYR A 23 -14.26 11.92 3.00
N LYS A 24 -15.26 12.46 3.72
CA LYS A 24 -15.97 11.72 4.77
C LYS A 24 -16.73 10.50 4.22
N LYS A 25 -17.27 10.59 3.00
CA LYS A 25 -17.94 9.47 2.33
C LYS A 25 -16.96 8.40 1.91
N MET A 26 -15.79 8.77 1.38
CA MET A 26 -14.75 7.81 0.97
C MET A 26 -14.12 7.08 2.16
N LYS A 27 -13.82 7.79 3.28
CA LYS A 27 -13.39 7.11 4.53
C LYS A 27 -14.39 6.04 4.98
N LYS A 28 -15.68 6.35 4.93
CA LYS A 28 -16.74 5.39 5.27
C LYS A 28 -16.84 4.24 4.28
N LEU A 29 -16.55 4.48 3.00
CA LEU A 29 -16.57 3.45 1.95
C LEU A 29 -15.40 2.48 2.11
N VAL A 30 -14.19 2.98 2.34
CA VAL A 30 -12.99 2.15 2.57
C VAL A 30 -13.10 1.35 3.86
N LEU A 31 -13.60 1.98 4.95
CA LEU A 31 -13.91 1.24 6.19
C LEU A 31 -15.02 0.20 5.99
N ALA A 32 -16.04 0.50 5.19
CA ALA A 32 -17.12 -0.44 4.86
C ALA A 32 -16.61 -1.60 4.01
N PHE A 33 -15.70 -1.38 3.06
CA PHE A 33 -15.06 -2.44 2.30
C PHE A 33 -14.14 -3.32 3.17
N ALA A 34 -13.35 -2.71 4.06
CA ALA A 34 -12.54 -3.42 5.03
C ALA A 34 -13.39 -4.24 6.02
N LEU A 35 -14.55 -3.73 6.42
CA LEU A 35 -15.52 -4.42 7.28
C LEU A 35 -16.33 -5.49 6.51
N LEU A 36 -16.68 -5.27 5.24
CA LEU A 36 -17.37 -6.25 4.40
C LEU A 36 -16.49 -7.45 4.06
N GLY A 37 -15.17 -7.26 3.91
CA GLY A 37 -14.21 -8.36 3.81
C GLY A 37 -14.18 -9.27 5.05
N GLY A 38 -14.60 -8.76 6.22
CA GLY A 38 -14.67 -9.50 7.48
C GLY A 38 -16.01 -10.20 7.78
N ILE A 39 -17.08 -9.97 6.99
CA ILE A 39 -18.44 -10.47 7.27
C ILE A 39 -18.80 -11.70 6.42
N PHE A 40 -18.03 -12.03 5.36
CA PHE A 40 -18.24 -13.29 4.65
C PHE A 40 -17.89 -14.44 5.60
N ASN A 41 -18.93 -15.16 5.96
CA ASN A 41 -18.95 -16.29 6.88
C ASN A 41 -17.64 -17.05 6.94
N LEU A 42 -16.95 -16.97 8.06
CA LEU A 42 -15.87 -17.85 8.54
C LEU A 42 -16.41 -19.29 8.80
N SER A 43 -17.21 -19.82 7.88
CA SER A 43 -17.61 -21.20 7.84
C SER A 43 -16.77 -21.97 6.81
N ALA A 44 -15.45 -21.69 6.78
CA ALA A 44 -14.53 -22.65 6.21
C ALA A 44 -14.42 -23.80 7.22
N GLN A 45 -14.72 -25.01 6.79
CA GLN A 45 -14.43 -26.22 7.54
C GLN A 45 -12.96 -26.19 7.94
N GLU A 46 -12.72 -26.03 9.23
CA GLU A 46 -11.40 -26.18 9.84
C GLU A 46 -11.10 -27.69 9.80
N GLU A 47 -10.36 -28.16 8.79
CA GLU A 47 -9.48 -29.28 9.01
C GLU A 47 -8.38 -28.71 9.92
N GLU A 48 -8.27 -29.21 11.15
CA GLU A 48 -7.12 -29.01 12.03
C GLU A 48 -5.91 -29.69 11.35
N GLU A 49 -5.29 -29.00 10.38
CA GLU A 49 -3.95 -29.38 9.93
C GLU A 49 -3.01 -29.18 11.12
N GLU A 50 -2.41 -30.26 11.59
CA GLU A 50 -1.33 -30.19 12.59
C GLU A 50 -0.28 -29.19 12.09
N GLN A 51 -0.16 -28.05 12.75
CA GLN A 51 0.77 -27.01 12.36
C GLN A 51 2.20 -27.57 12.39
N LYS A 52 2.85 -27.63 11.23
CA LYS A 52 4.20 -28.13 11.11
C LYS A 52 5.16 -27.29 11.95
N GLN A 53 5.80 -27.91 12.96
CA GLN A 53 6.86 -27.31 13.72
C GLN A 53 8.08 -27.03 12.83
N GLY A 54 8.78 -25.92 13.07
CA GLY A 54 9.94 -25.49 12.32
C GLY A 54 9.63 -24.43 11.26
N TRP A 55 10.45 -24.37 10.22
CA TRP A 55 10.29 -23.41 9.14
C TRP A 55 9.32 -23.91 8.07
N THR A 56 8.35 -23.07 7.75
CA THR A 56 7.48 -23.21 6.58
C THR A 56 7.80 -22.10 5.59
N LYS A 57 7.92 -22.44 4.32
CA LYS A 57 8.27 -21.50 3.26
C LYS A 57 7.29 -21.66 2.11
N GLU A 58 6.75 -20.55 1.65
CA GLU A 58 5.82 -20.49 0.51
C GLU A 58 6.08 -19.21 -0.26
N GLY A 59 6.15 -19.31 -1.56
CA GLY A 59 6.35 -18.14 -2.40
C GLY A 59 5.61 -18.23 -3.70
N ASN A 60 5.38 -17.07 -4.30
CA ASN A 60 4.91 -16.99 -5.67
C ASN A 60 5.52 -15.80 -6.40
N ILE A 61 5.72 -15.97 -7.69
CA ILE A 61 6.11 -14.92 -8.61
C ILE A 61 5.06 -14.85 -9.72
N SER A 62 4.56 -13.66 -10.01
CA SER A 62 3.57 -13.42 -11.05
C SER A 62 4.05 -12.30 -11.99
N LEU A 63 3.90 -12.53 -13.28
CA LEU A 63 4.15 -11.54 -14.30
C LEU A 63 2.83 -11.28 -15.04
N LEU A 64 2.26 -10.08 -14.81
CA LEU A 64 0.96 -9.68 -15.35
C LEU A 64 1.16 -8.76 -16.55
N PHE A 65 0.32 -8.89 -17.56
CA PHE A 65 0.30 -8.07 -18.75
C PHE A 65 -1.09 -7.52 -19.03
N ASN A 66 -1.12 -6.29 -19.50
CA ASN A 66 -2.30 -5.65 -20.04
C ASN A 66 -1.89 -4.88 -21.30
N GLN A 67 -2.63 -5.06 -22.40
CA GLN A 67 -2.33 -4.43 -23.67
C GLN A 67 -3.60 -3.97 -24.37
N SER A 68 -3.57 -2.77 -24.96
CA SER A 68 -4.49 -2.35 -25.99
C SER A 68 -3.69 -1.91 -27.22
N ALA A 69 -4.14 -2.27 -28.42
CA ALA A 69 -3.46 -1.93 -29.67
C ALA A 69 -4.47 -1.47 -30.73
N PHE A 70 -4.18 -0.34 -31.35
CA PHE A 70 -4.99 0.26 -32.42
C PHE A 70 -4.10 0.55 -33.62
N ASN A 71 -4.59 0.30 -34.83
CA ASN A 71 -3.95 0.71 -36.06
C ASN A 71 -4.42 2.13 -36.47
N GLU A 72 -3.84 2.67 -37.53
CA GLU A 72 -4.13 4.04 -38.03
C GLU A 72 -5.55 4.19 -38.57
N GLU A 73 -6.12 3.09 -39.08
CA GLU A 73 -7.48 3.08 -39.65
C GLU A 73 -8.58 2.94 -38.62
N TRP A 74 -8.25 2.74 -37.33
CA TRP A 74 -9.22 2.64 -36.25
C TRP A 74 -9.85 3.98 -35.93
N THR A 75 -11.12 4.16 -36.29
CA THR A 75 -11.85 5.44 -36.15
C THR A 75 -12.59 5.57 -34.81
N GLY A 76 -12.67 4.51 -33.99
CA GLY A 76 -13.40 4.49 -32.73
C GLY A 76 -12.71 5.19 -31.56
N GLY A 77 -11.57 5.85 -31.82
CA GLY A 77 -10.74 6.47 -30.76
C GLY A 77 -9.98 5.43 -29.93
N GLY A 78 -9.05 5.89 -29.08
CA GLY A 78 -8.23 5.07 -28.19
C GLY A 78 -6.74 5.29 -28.41
N THR A 79 -5.95 4.95 -27.41
CA THR A 79 -4.48 5.01 -27.44
C THR A 79 -3.90 3.65 -27.14
N SER A 80 -3.00 3.17 -28.02
CA SER A 80 -2.29 1.91 -27.78
C SER A 80 -1.44 2.02 -26.52
N ASN A 81 -1.55 1.03 -25.64
CA ASN A 81 -0.75 0.93 -24.44
C ASN A 81 -0.22 -0.49 -24.23
N LEU A 82 0.86 -0.59 -23.47
CA LEU A 82 1.41 -1.82 -22.97
C LEU A 82 1.77 -1.60 -21.49
N SER A 83 1.26 -2.47 -20.63
CA SER A 83 1.57 -2.46 -19.20
C SER A 83 2.06 -3.81 -18.76
N GLY A 84 3.01 -3.82 -17.83
CA GLY A 84 3.51 -5.03 -17.19
C GLY A 84 3.67 -4.81 -15.69
N ASN A 85 3.31 -5.83 -14.89
CA ASN A 85 3.54 -5.86 -13.44
C ASN A 85 4.24 -7.15 -13.05
N LEU A 86 5.31 -7.02 -12.26
CA LEU A 86 5.99 -8.09 -11.58
C LEU A 86 5.56 -8.09 -10.11
N LEU A 87 5.02 -9.21 -9.65
CA LEU A 87 4.69 -9.46 -8.25
C LEU A 87 5.56 -10.60 -7.74
N PHE A 88 6.19 -10.38 -6.60
CA PHE A 88 6.90 -11.41 -5.85
C PHE A 88 6.43 -11.37 -4.41
N ASP A 89 5.99 -12.51 -3.89
CA ASP A 89 5.48 -12.67 -2.54
C ASP A 89 6.09 -13.93 -1.94
N TYR A 90 6.81 -13.77 -0.83
CA TYR A 90 7.51 -14.87 -0.18
C TYR A 90 7.30 -14.83 1.32
N ASN A 91 6.68 -15.88 1.84
CA ASN A 91 6.44 -16.12 3.25
C ASN A 91 7.44 -17.14 3.77
N PHE A 92 8.07 -16.88 4.90
CA PHE A 92 8.95 -17.81 5.60
C PHE A 92 8.70 -17.70 7.11
N ASN A 93 7.89 -18.62 7.60
CA ASN A 93 7.35 -18.61 8.95
C ASN A 93 8.00 -19.70 9.78
N TYR A 94 8.23 -19.41 11.05
CA TYR A 94 8.78 -20.34 12.01
C TYR A 94 7.80 -20.55 13.15
N LEU A 95 7.52 -21.81 13.46
CA LEU A 95 6.68 -22.21 14.58
C LEU A 95 7.45 -23.18 15.45
N LYS A 96 7.49 -22.91 16.77
CA LYS A 96 8.03 -23.85 17.76
C LYS A 96 7.30 -23.69 19.06
N ASP A 97 6.60 -24.73 19.47
CA ASP A 97 5.82 -24.76 20.71
C ASP A 97 4.84 -23.56 20.79
N ASP A 98 5.05 -22.65 21.74
CA ASP A 98 4.27 -21.43 21.97
C ASP A 98 4.82 -20.19 21.24
N PHE A 99 5.85 -20.35 20.38
CA PHE A 99 6.51 -19.25 19.68
C PHE A 99 6.26 -19.31 18.16
N THR A 100 5.81 -18.20 17.58
CA THR A 100 5.66 -18.00 16.14
C THR A 100 6.51 -16.83 15.68
N TRP A 101 7.07 -16.93 14.46
CA TRP A 101 7.78 -15.85 13.83
C TRP A 101 7.43 -15.81 12.34
N ASP A 102 6.52 -14.93 12.00
CA ASP A 102 5.96 -14.81 10.65
C ASP A 102 6.70 -13.72 9.88
N ASN A 103 7.19 -14.05 8.70
CA ASN A 103 7.94 -13.14 7.85
C ASN A 103 7.38 -13.16 6.44
N ARG A 104 7.26 -11.97 5.83
CA ARG A 104 6.80 -11.82 4.45
C ARG A 104 7.64 -10.78 3.72
N LEU A 105 8.14 -11.14 2.55
CA LEU A 105 8.79 -10.24 1.61
C LEU A 105 7.90 -10.06 0.38
N LEU A 106 7.51 -8.82 0.12
CA LEU A 106 6.67 -8.44 -1.02
C LEU A 106 7.44 -7.50 -1.94
N VAL A 107 7.39 -7.78 -3.24
CA VAL A 107 7.83 -6.87 -4.31
C VAL A 107 6.69 -6.70 -5.30
N ASP A 108 6.30 -5.46 -5.57
CA ASP A 108 5.33 -5.10 -6.60
C ASP A 108 5.93 -4.00 -7.47
N TYR A 109 6.26 -4.32 -8.71
CA TYR A 109 6.86 -3.39 -9.66
C TYR A 109 6.07 -3.37 -10.96
N GLY A 110 5.58 -2.21 -11.36
CA GLY A 110 4.77 -2.05 -12.55
C GLY A 110 5.15 -0.84 -13.39
N ILE A 111 5.08 -1.02 -14.68
CA ILE A 111 5.30 0.03 -15.68
C ILE A 111 4.19 0.01 -16.74
N THR A 112 3.88 1.18 -17.27
CA THR A 112 3.01 1.34 -18.44
C THR A 112 3.64 2.27 -19.45
N LYS A 113 3.42 2.02 -20.73
CA LYS A 113 3.84 2.87 -21.85
C LYS A 113 2.68 3.03 -22.81
N GLN A 114 2.25 4.27 -23.01
CA GLN A 114 1.34 4.63 -24.09
C GLN A 114 2.15 4.98 -25.34
N ARG A 115 1.58 4.74 -26.54
CA ARG A 115 2.25 5.07 -27.81
C ARG A 115 2.54 6.57 -27.94
N SER A 116 1.66 7.42 -27.38
CA SER A 116 1.80 8.88 -27.37
C SER A 116 2.80 9.41 -26.35
N ASP A 117 3.15 8.63 -25.33
CA ASP A 117 4.03 9.11 -24.28
C ASP A 117 5.50 9.00 -24.69
N GLU A 118 6.29 10.00 -24.39
CA GLU A 118 7.74 9.95 -24.57
C GLU A 118 8.39 8.96 -23.58
N PHE A 119 7.91 8.94 -22.36
CA PHE A 119 8.46 8.12 -21.27
C PHE A 119 7.50 7.02 -20.83
N ALA A 120 8.03 5.86 -20.44
CA ALA A 120 7.27 4.89 -19.66
C ALA A 120 6.98 5.46 -18.27
N ARG A 121 5.79 5.16 -17.74
CA ARG A 121 5.36 5.61 -16.41
C ARG A 121 5.29 4.44 -15.45
N LYS A 122 5.77 4.65 -14.26
CA LYS A 122 5.69 3.70 -13.18
C LYS A 122 4.25 3.62 -12.64
N THR A 123 3.68 2.43 -12.55
CA THR A 123 2.33 2.18 -12.02
C THR A 123 2.36 1.57 -10.63
N SER A 124 3.46 0.91 -10.29
CA SER A 124 3.73 0.35 -8.96
C SER A 124 5.23 0.31 -8.72
N ASP A 125 5.64 0.52 -7.48
CA ASP A 125 7.03 0.32 -7.04
C ASP A 125 7.03 0.18 -5.51
N ARG A 126 7.00 -1.05 -5.03
CA ARG A 126 6.93 -1.37 -3.61
C ARG A 126 7.86 -2.53 -3.30
N LEU A 127 8.76 -2.32 -2.37
CA LEU A 127 9.51 -3.33 -1.67
C LEU A 127 9.09 -3.27 -0.21
N GLU A 128 8.55 -4.36 0.31
CA GLU A 128 8.08 -4.40 1.69
C GLU A 128 8.52 -5.68 2.38
N PHE A 129 8.98 -5.54 3.61
CA PHE A 129 9.31 -6.62 4.50
C PHE A 129 8.51 -6.49 5.79
N ASN A 130 7.72 -7.50 6.09
CA ASN A 130 6.96 -7.63 7.32
C ASN A 130 7.54 -8.76 8.15
N SER A 131 7.71 -8.53 9.44
CA SER A 131 8.19 -9.52 10.40
C SER A 131 7.43 -9.37 11.71
N ILE A 132 6.84 -10.44 12.21
CA ILE A 132 6.11 -10.46 13.47
C ILE A 132 6.53 -11.69 14.26
N ALA A 133 7.17 -11.48 15.39
CA ALA A 133 7.47 -12.53 16.36
C ALA A 133 6.42 -12.51 17.45
N GLY A 134 5.88 -13.68 17.81
CA GLY A 134 4.82 -13.83 18.80
C GLY A 134 5.12 -14.95 19.80
N LYS A 135 4.79 -14.70 21.08
CA LYS A 135 4.77 -15.72 22.12
C LYS A 135 3.33 -15.88 22.63
N GLN A 136 2.80 -17.08 22.49
CA GLN A 136 1.42 -17.42 22.84
C GLN A 136 1.15 -17.22 24.36
N LEU A 137 -0.01 -16.68 24.68
CA LEU A 137 -0.48 -16.54 26.03
C LEU A 137 -1.34 -17.74 26.39
N GLN A 138 -0.78 -18.66 27.19
CA GLN A 138 -1.46 -19.90 27.54
C GLN A 138 -2.01 -20.60 26.27
N ASP A 139 -3.01 -21.43 26.38
CA ASP A 139 -3.64 -22.11 25.25
C ASP A 139 -4.72 -21.21 24.59
N SER A 140 -4.35 -19.99 24.18
CA SER A 140 -5.28 -19.02 23.58
C SER A 140 -4.76 -18.53 22.22
N ASN A 141 -5.63 -17.91 21.45
CA ASN A 141 -5.24 -17.27 20.17
C ASN A 141 -4.52 -15.92 20.35
N TRP A 142 -4.20 -15.52 21.58
CA TRP A 142 -3.49 -14.28 21.89
C TRP A 142 -2.00 -14.52 22.07
N PHE A 143 -1.20 -13.59 21.51
CA PHE A 143 0.27 -13.61 21.58
C PHE A 143 0.77 -12.25 22.04
N TYR A 144 1.77 -12.21 22.90
CA TYR A 144 2.65 -11.06 23.00
C TYR A 144 3.44 -10.98 21.70
N SER A 145 3.48 -9.81 21.07
CA SER A 145 4.13 -9.66 19.78
C SER A 145 5.20 -8.58 19.77
N LEU A 146 6.17 -8.76 18.90
CA LEU A 146 7.10 -7.72 18.47
C LEU A 146 7.07 -7.70 16.95
N PHE A 147 6.75 -6.56 16.35
CA PHE A 147 6.67 -6.45 14.90
C PHE A 147 7.69 -5.46 14.35
N LEU A 148 8.04 -5.68 13.09
CA LEU A 148 8.80 -4.79 12.24
C LEU A 148 8.16 -4.77 10.86
N ASN A 149 7.88 -3.58 10.33
CA ASN A 149 7.50 -3.37 8.94
C ASN A 149 8.49 -2.40 8.32
N PHE A 150 9.08 -2.78 7.21
CA PHE A 150 9.94 -1.93 6.39
C PHE A 150 9.34 -1.82 4.99
N ARG A 151 9.16 -0.60 4.48
CA ARG A 151 8.61 -0.34 3.15
C ARG A 151 9.40 0.75 2.44
N THR A 152 9.73 0.51 1.18
CA THR A 152 10.35 1.51 0.30
C THR A 152 10.00 1.22 -1.16
N GLN A 153 10.55 2.00 -2.07
CA GLN A 153 10.51 1.75 -3.50
C GLN A 153 11.90 1.36 -4.03
N ILE A 154 11.93 0.77 -5.22
CA ILE A 154 13.15 0.17 -5.79
C ILE A 154 13.83 1.15 -6.75
N THR A 155 13.03 1.91 -7.52
CA THR A 155 13.52 2.73 -8.62
C THR A 155 13.12 4.20 -8.46
N LYS A 156 13.73 5.07 -9.28
CA LYS A 156 13.36 6.48 -9.33
C LYS A 156 11.92 6.68 -9.78
N GLY A 157 11.21 7.57 -9.10
CA GLY A 157 9.89 8.05 -9.49
C GLY A 157 9.96 9.50 -9.97
N TYR A 158 9.07 9.86 -10.90
CA TYR A 158 9.09 11.16 -11.55
C TYR A 158 7.72 11.82 -11.50
N LYS A 159 7.71 13.14 -11.28
CA LYS A 159 6.59 14.01 -11.62
C LYS A 159 6.75 14.44 -13.06
N PHE A 160 5.67 14.35 -13.84
CA PHE A 160 5.66 14.75 -15.24
C PHE A 160 5.02 16.13 -15.38
N GLY A 161 5.58 16.96 -16.22
CA GLY A 161 5.11 18.28 -16.60
C GLY A 161 5.21 18.49 -18.12
N GLU A 162 4.88 19.68 -18.56
CA GLU A 162 5.03 20.12 -19.95
C GLU A 162 5.82 21.42 -19.95
N ASP A 163 6.84 21.54 -20.78
CA ASP A 163 7.55 22.78 -21.00
C ASP A 163 6.62 23.80 -21.65
N ALA A 164 6.56 24.99 -21.09
CA ALA A 164 5.62 26.03 -21.51
C ALA A 164 5.91 26.58 -22.94
N GLU A 165 7.16 26.52 -23.39
CA GLU A 165 7.61 27.06 -24.67
C GLU A 165 7.63 25.97 -25.77
N THR A 166 8.23 24.81 -25.45
CA THR A 166 8.45 23.73 -26.43
C THR A 166 7.30 22.74 -26.49
N ARG A 167 6.42 22.70 -25.47
CA ARG A 167 5.35 21.71 -25.31
C ARG A 167 5.87 20.27 -25.13
N GLU A 168 7.16 20.11 -24.92
CA GLU A 168 7.76 18.81 -24.67
C GLU A 168 7.45 18.30 -23.27
N THR A 169 7.31 16.99 -23.12
CA THR A 169 7.08 16.36 -21.81
C THR A 169 8.36 16.47 -20.98
N THR A 170 8.27 17.12 -19.85
CA THR A 170 9.35 17.17 -18.85
C THR A 170 9.14 16.15 -17.73
N ARG A 171 10.21 15.73 -17.09
CA ARG A 171 10.14 14.89 -15.89
C ARG A 171 11.12 15.37 -14.83
N THR A 172 10.63 15.50 -13.60
CA THR A 172 11.45 15.84 -12.44
C THR A 172 11.47 14.67 -11.48
N GLU A 173 12.66 14.25 -11.05
CA GLU A 173 12.80 13.19 -10.05
C GLU A 173 12.11 13.64 -8.75
N TYR A 174 11.27 12.78 -8.21
CA TYR A 174 10.50 13.06 -7.00
C TYR A 174 10.75 12.02 -5.91
N THR A 175 11.08 10.79 -6.27
CA THR A 175 11.36 9.70 -5.34
C THR A 175 12.47 8.82 -5.90
N ASN A 176 13.22 8.14 -4.99
CA ASN A 176 14.24 7.16 -5.37
C ASN A 176 14.31 6.01 -4.36
N PHE A 177 15.27 5.11 -4.50
CA PHE A 177 15.49 4.03 -3.53
C PHE A 177 15.77 4.62 -2.14
N LEU A 178 15.04 4.13 -1.12
CA LEU A 178 15.03 4.65 0.25
C LEU A 178 14.54 6.10 0.41
N SER A 179 13.92 6.68 -0.61
CA SER A 179 13.38 8.04 -0.52
C SER A 179 11.99 8.14 -1.19
N PRO A 180 10.89 7.92 -0.40
CA PRO A 180 10.87 7.62 1.03
C PRO A 180 11.11 6.14 1.35
N ALA A 181 11.62 5.88 2.57
CA ALA A 181 11.54 4.58 3.21
C ALA A 181 10.88 4.72 4.57
N TYR A 182 10.04 3.76 4.92
CA TYR A 182 9.31 3.71 6.18
C TYR A 182 9.78 2.50 6.97
N LEU A 183 10.15 2.69 8.22
CA LEU A 183 10.45 1.63 9.16
C LEU A 183 9.54 1.79 10.37
N GLN A 184 8.67 0.81 10.61
CA GLN A 184 7.80 0.76 11.78
C GLN A 184 8.19 -0.45 12.64
N PHE A 185 8.18 -0.29 13.95
CA PHE A 185 8.46 -1.38 14.87
C PHE A 185 7.85 -1.08 16.25
N GLY A 186 7.53 -2.11 16.98
CA GLY A 186 7.02 -1.94 18.34
C GLY A 186 6.50 -3.24 18.97
N PRO A 187 6.38 -3.25 20.31
CA PRO A 187 5.69 -4.31 21.03
C PRO A 187 4.18 -4.18 20.83
N GLY A 188 3.51 -5.31 20.82
CA GLY A 188 2.07 -5.37 20.66
C GLY A 188 1.44 -6.63 21.23
N MET A 189 0.17 -6.79 20.93
CA MET A 189 -0.59 -8.01 21.13
C MET A 189 -1.21 -8.45 19.82
N MET A 190 -0.94 -9.69 19.42
CA MET A 190 -1.48 -10.28 18.23
C MET A 190 -2.56 -11.30 18.60
N TRP A 191 -3.71 -11.20 17.96
CA TRP A 191 -4.71 -12.25 17.93
C TRP A 191 -4.58 -13.00 16.61
N LYS A 192 -4.19 -14.27 16.65
CA LYS A 192 -3.93 -15.10 15.48
C LYS A 192 -4.83 -16.34 15.56
N LYS A 193 -5.83 -16.41 14.67
CA LYS A 193 -6.72 -17.56 14.58
C LYS A 193 -6.06 -18.67 13.75
N SER A 194 -5.36 -18.31 12.69
CA SER A 194 -4.65 -19.22 11.79
C SER A 194 -3.56 -18.46 11.03
N GLU A 195 -2.76 -19.17 10.21
CA GLU A 195 -1.82 -18.53 9.28
C GLU A 195 -2.51 -17.59 8.27
N ASN A 196 -3.81 -17.79 8.05
CA ASN A 196 -4.61 -17.02 7.11
C ASN A 196 -5.40 -15.87 7.75
N PHE A 197 -5.37 -15.75 9.10
CA PHE A 197 -6.08 -14.65 9.76
C PHE A 197 -5.42 -14.23 11.06
N TYR A 198 -4.95 -12.99 11.10
CA TYR A 198 -4.48 -12.37 12.33
C TYR A 198 -4.74 -10.86 12.37
N VAL A 199 -4.76 -10.31 13.58
CA VAL A 199 -4.77 -8.88 13.87
C VAL A 199 -3.72 -8.59 14.93
N ASN A 200 -2.84 -7.63 14.69
CA ASN A 200 -1.84 -7.17 15.65
C ASN A 200 -2.12 -5.73 16.06
N ILE A 201 -2.12 -5.45 17.35
CA ILE A 201 -2.34 -4.13 17.95
C ILE A 201 -1.09 -3.74 18.71
N ALA A 202 -0.41 -2.69 18.29
CA ALA A 202 0.84 -2.20 18.86
C ALA A 202 0.69 -0.74 19.31
N PRO A 203 0.36 -0.51 20.60
CA PRO A 203 0.08 0.83 21.12
C PRO A 203 1.33 1.70 21.31
N ALA A 204 2.52 1.13 21.22
CA ALA A 204 3.81 1.82 21.33
C ALA A 204 4.65 1.52 20.07
N THR A 205 4.28 2.16 18.97
CA THR A 205 4.94 2.00 17.66
C THR A 205 5.86 3.17 17.37
N GLY A 206 7.15 2.89 17.19
CA GLY A 206 8.09 3.83 16.56
C GLY A 206 7.96 3.75 15.04
N ARG A 207 7.87 4.90 14.37
CA ARG A 207 7.96 5.02 12.90
C ARG A 207 9.09 5.95 12.55
N MET A 208 9.95 5.52 11.63
CA MET A 208 10.99 6.33 11.02
C MET A 208 10.69 6.49 9.55
N VAL A 209 10.71 7.73 9.06
CA VAL A 209 10.60 8.05 7.65
C VAL A 209 11.97 8.54 7.18
N PHE A 210 12.57 7.86 6.22
CA PHE A 210 13.86 8.23 5.64
C PHE A 210 13.64 8.82 4.25
N VAL A 211 14.42 9.85 3.92
CA VAL A 211 14.42 10.49 2.60
C VAL A 211 15.83 10.87 2.20
N ASP A 212 16.05 11.01 0.91
CA ASP A 212 17.27 11.63 0.40
C ASP A 212 17.25 13.12 0.74
N LYS A 213 18.32 13.58 1.40
CA LYS A 213 18.48 14.96 1.86
C LYS A 213 18.42 15.98 0.71
N ASP A 214 18.77 15.58 -0.50
CA ASP A 214 18.72 16.48 -1.65
C ASP A 214 17.29 16.97 -1.93
N PHE A 215 16.27 16.16 -1.63
CA PHE A 215 14.86 16.55 -1.77
C PHE A 215 14.37 17.53 -0.69
N THR A 216 15.08 17.64 0.43
CA THR A 216 14.74 18.54 1.55
C THR A 216 15.66 19.76 1.65
N SER A 217 16.66 19.91 0.76
CA SER A 217 17.68 20.95 0.84
C SER A 217 17.54 22.06 -0.20
N GLY A 218 16.46 22.07 -0.99
CA GLY A 218 16.22 23.07 -2.03
C GLY A 218 15.93 24.46 -1.49
N PRO A 219 16.29 25.55 -2.22
CA PRO A 219 15.90 26.89 -1.86
C PRO A 219 14.37 27.01 -1.85
N GLY A 220 13.82 27.53 -0.73
CA GLY A 220 12.37 27.70 -0.55
C GLY A 220 11.64 26.43 -0.07
N TYR A 221 12.35 25.37 0.30
CA TYR A 221 11.75 24.20 0.94
C TYR A 221 11.11 24.60 2.28
N VAL A 222 9.90 24.15 2.52
CA VAL A 222 9.16 24.36 3.78
C VAL A 222 9.21 23.05 4.58
N ASP A 223 9.35 23.17 5.90
CA ASP A 223 9.36 22.02 6.81
C ASP A 223 8.11 21.17 6.60
N GLY A 224 8.32 19.87 6.41
CA GLY A 224 7.26 18.90 6.20
C GLY A 224 6.79 18.70 4.75
N ASP A 225 7.20 19.52 3.77
CA ASP A 225 6.72 19.44 2.37
C ASP A 225 7.01 18.10 1.67
N TYR A 226 8.05 17.39 2.11
CA TYR A 226 8.43 16.12 1.52
C TYR A 226 8.33 14.99 2.56
N PHE A 227 7.23 14.26 2.54
CA PHE A 227 6.93 13.16 3.46
C PHE A 227 7.05 13.52 4.94
N GLY A 228 6.70 14.75 5.30
CA GLY A 228 6.75 15.27 6.66
C GLY A 228 8.16 15.50 7.21
N VAL A 229 9.21 15.46 6.39
CA VAL A 229 10.59 15.67 6.84
C VAL A 229 10.96 17.14 6.75
N ASP A 230 11.57 17.68 7.82
CA ASP A 230 12.01 19.08 7.90
C ASP A 230 13.14 19.43 6.93
N ALA A 231 13.28 20.72 6.66
CA ALA A 231 14.33 21.26 5.82
C ALA A 231 15.73 20.81 6.28
N ASN A 232 16.54 20.39 5.31
CA ASN A 232 17.90 19.88 5.52
C ASN A 232 18.02 18.66 6.45
N LYS A 233 16.91 17.94 6.68
CA LYS A 233 16.90 16.65 7.36
C LYS A 233 16.77 15.50 6.33
N ALA A 234 17.17 14.31 6.75
CA ALA A 234 17.04 13.07 5.97
C ALA A 234 16.15 12.04 6.68
N MET A 235 15.60 12.39 7.84
CA MET A 235 14.81 11.49 8.65
C MET A 235 13.83 12.27 9.53
N ARG A 236 12.66 11.68 9.71
CA ARG A 236 11.65 12.04 10.71
C ARG A 236 11.37 10.83 11.61
N PHE A 237 11.22 11.07 12.91
CA PHE A 237 10.81 10.05 13.87
C PHE A 237 9.43 10.37 14.43
N GLU A 238 8.61 9.36 14.57
CA GLU A 238 7.29 9.43 15.13
C GLU A 238 7.09 8.34 16.20
N LEU A 239 6.22 8.59 17.15
CA LEU A 239 5.77 7.63 18.14
C LEU A 239 4.25 7.59 18.12
N GLY A 240 3.68 6.39 18.02
CA GLY A 240 2.25 6.27 17.87
C GLY A 240 1.70 4.90 18.22
N ALA A 241 0.50 4.61 17.70
CA ALA A 241 -0.11 3.30 17.72
C ALA A 241 -0.28 2.78 16.30
N SER A 242 -0.12 1.46 16.12
CA SER A 242 -0.47 0.79 14.89
C SER A 242 -1.42 -0.38 15.11
N VAL A 243 -2.25 -0.64 14.10
CA VAL A 243 -3.06 -1.85 13.99
C VAL A 243 -2.79 -2.44 12.61
N SER A 244 -2.35 -3.69 12.56
CA SER A 244 -2.20 -4.42 11.30
C SER A 244 -3.09 -5.65 11.29
N GLY A 245 -3.69 -5.95 10.13
CA GLY A 245 -4.56 -7.10 9.93
C GLY A 245 -4.25 -7.80 8.61
N TYR A 246 -4.32 -9.11 8.64
CA TYR A 246 -4.20 -9.98 7.49
C TYR A 246 -5.37 -10.94 7.44
N ALA A 247 -5.94 -11.12 6.25
CA ALA A 247 -6.98 -12.12 6.00
C ALA A 247 -6.82 -12.68 4.59
N LYS A 248 -6.66 -14.00 4.49
CA LYS A 248 -6.61 -14.75 3.22
C LYS A 248 -7.71 -15.81 3.25
N PHE A 249 -8.53 -15.87 2.22
CA PHE A 249 -9.61 -16.85 2.11
C PHE A 249 -9.95 -17.13 0.65
N GLU A 250 -10.45 -18.32 0.41
CA GLU A 250 -11.01 -18.70 -0.87
C GLU A 250 -12.45 -18.18 -0.97
N VAL A 251 -12.71 -17.33 -1.98
CA VAL A 251 -14.03 -16.73 -2.22
C VAL A 251 -14.96 -17.76 -2.90
N ILE A 252 -14.45 -18.41 -3.91
CA ILE A 252 -15.00 -19.53 -4.65
C ILE A 252 -13.85 -20.38 -5.15
N GLU A 253 -14.12 -21.57 -5.64
CA GLU A 253 -13.10 -22.47 -6.22
C GLU A 253 -12.19 -21.71 -7.21
N ASN A 254 -10.88 -21.83 -7.04
CA ASN A 254 -9.84 -21.14 -7.82
C ASN A 254 -9.78 -19.61 -7.68
N VAL A 255 -10.52 -19.00 -6.75
CA VAL A 255 -10.47 -17.56 -6.48
C VAL A 255 -10.09 -17.29 -5.03
N THR A 256 -8.88 -16.84 -4.81
CA THR A 256 -8.35 -16.49 -3.47
C THR A 256 -8.28 -14.98 -3.32
N MET A 257 -8.73 -14.48 -2.18
CA MET A 257 -8.62 -13.07 -1.81
C MET A 257 -7.72 -12.91 -0.60
N GLU A 258 -6.70 -12.07 -0.73
CA GLU A 258 -5.85 -11.61 0.36
C GLU A 258 -6.15 -10.15 0.70
N ASN A 259 -6.21 -9.83 1.97
CA ASN A 259 -6.43 -8.48 2.48
C ASN A 259 -5.36 -8.15 3.50
N LEU A 260 -4.71 -7.01 3.32
CA LEU A 260 -3.77 -6.43 4.26
C LEU A 260 -4.27 -5.05 4.65
N LEU A 261 -4.35 -4.78 5.93
CA LEU A 261 -4.73 -3.48 6.48
C LEU A 261 -3.66 -3.04 7.46
N ASN A 262 -3.13 -1.84 7.27
CA ASN A 262 -2.28 -1.18 8.24
C ASN A 262 -2.89 0.18 8.59
N LEU A 263 -3.06 0.42 9.87
CA LEU A 263 -3.49 1.69 10.43
C LEU A 263 -2.38 2.22 11.33
N TYR A 264 -2.13 3.53 11.26
CA TYR A 264 -1.17 4.18 12.13
C TYR A 264 -1.70 5.54 12.59
N SER A 265 -1.49 5.87 13.86
CA SER A 265 -1.82 7.18 14.43
C SER A 265 -0.59 7.72 15.15
N ASN A 266 -0.12 8.91 14.76
CA ASN A 266 1.01 9.58 15.38
C ASN A 266 0.56 10.33 16.65
N TYR A 267 1.09 9.95 17.81
CA TYR A 267 0.78 10.61 19.09
C TYR A 267 1.39 12.00 19.23
N LEU A 268 2.46 12.27 18.48
CA LEU A 268 3.22 13.50 18.57
C LEU A 268 2.65 14.61 17.68
N GLU A 269 1.81 14.23 16.69
CA GLU A 269 1.25 15.15 15.73
C GLU A 269 -0.11 14.63 15.24
N ASP A 270 -1.17 15.38 15.49
CA ASP A 270 -2.55 15.11 15.05
C ASP A 270 -3.03 13.66 15.26
N PRO A 271 -3.07 13.14 16.50
CA PRO A 271 -3.35 11.73 16.77
C PRO A 271 -4.76 11.28 16.32
N GLN A 272 -5.68 12.20 16.04
CA GLN A 272 -6.98 11.91 15.44
C GLN A 272 -6.89 11.62 13.93
N ASN A 273 -5.78 11.94 13.29
CA ASN A 273 -5.54 11.63 11.88
C ASN A 273 -4.87 10.27 11.79
N VAL A 274 -5.58 9.30 11.21
CA VAL A 274 -5.13 7.92 11.09
C VAL A 274 -4.68 7.67 9.67
N ASP A 275 -3.41 7.31 9.50
CA ASP A 275 -2.90 6.80 8.24
C ASP A 275 -3.49 5.43 7.96
N ILE A 276 -3.82 5.16 6.71
CA ILE A 276 -4.44 3.92 6.25
C ILE A 276 -3.65 3.41 5.05
N ASP A 277 -3.22 2.16 5.10
CA ASP A 277 -2.74 1.41 3.92
C ASP A 277 -3.54 0.10 3.85
N TYR A 278 -4.44 0.03 2.88
CA TYR A 278 -5.22 -1.17 2.61
C TYR A 278 -4.85 -1.71 1.25
N THR A 279 -4.52 -2.99 1.19
CA THR A 279 -4.25 -3.71 -0.05
C THR A 279 -5.13 -4.95 -0.10
N MET A 280 -5.87 -5.12 -1.19
CA MET A 280 -6.58 -6.34 -1.55
C MET A 280 -5.94 -6.94 -2.80
N ASN A 281 -5.62 -8.21 -2.75
CA ASN A 281 -5.14 -8.98 -3.91
C ASN A 281 -6.09 -10.17 -4.13
N MET A 282 -6.81 -10.15 -5.25
CA MET A 282 -7.68 -11.24 -5.67
C MET A 282 -7.00 -11.98 -6.82
N LYS A 283 -6.64 -13.24 -6.56
CA LYS A 283 -6.02 -14.14 -7.53
C LYS A 283 -7.05 -15.13 -8.04
N MET A 284 -7.23 -15.17 -9.35
CA MET A 284 -8.14 -16.07 -10.05
C MET A 284 -7.32 -17.05 -10.90
N LYS A 285 -7.22 -18.28 -10.46
CA LYS A 285 -6.44 -19.34 -11.14
C LYS A 285 -7.21 -19.86 -12.34
N ILE A 286 -6.62 -19.77 -13.54
CA ILE A 286 -7.17 -20.34 -14.78
C ILE A 286 -6.65 -21.76 -14.97
N ASN A 287 -5.34 -21.96 -14.77
CA ASN A 287 -4.67 -23.26 -14.74
C ASN A 287 -3.39 -23.15 -13.88
N ASP A 288 -2.52 -24.18 -13.90
CA ASP A 288 -1.34 -24.21 -13.02
C ASP A 288 -0.32 -23.09 -13.29
N TYR A 289 -0.36 -22.45 -14.45
CA TYR A 289 0.59 -21.40 -14.84
C TYR A 289 -0.10 -20.07 -15.12
N LEU A 290 -1.36 -20.09 -15.57
CA LEU A 290 -2.09 -18.90 -16.01
C LEU A 290 -3.06 -18.45 -14.93
N SER A 291 -2.99 -17.18 -14.56
CA SER A 291 -3.90 -16.54 -13.60
C SER A 291 -4.27 -15.13 -14.03
N THR A 292 -5.38 -14.65 -13.51
CA THR A 292 -5.77 -13.25 -13.55
C THR A 292 -5.70 -12.70 -12.13
N ASN A 293 -5.12 -11.52 -11.97
CA ASN A 293 -5.05 -10.86 -10.67
C ASN A 293 -5.74 -9.50 -10.73
N LEU A 294 -6.50 -9.19 -9.67
CA LEU A 294 -7.04 -7.87 -9.39
C LEU A 294 -6.41 -7.37 -8.09
N ILE A 295 -5.61 -6.33 -8.18
CA ILE A 295 -4.98 -5.69 -7.03
C ILE A 295 -5.67 -4.34 -6.82
N PHE A 296 -6.21 -4.11 -5.63
CA PHE A 296 -6.73 -2.83 -5.21
C PHE A 296 -5.93 -2.33 -4.01
N GLN A 297 -5.49 -1.08 -4.06
CA GLN A 297 -4.79 -0.45 -2.95
C GLN A 297 -5.34 0.95 -2.70
N ALA A 298 -5.56 1.27 -1.43
CA ALA A 298 -5.97 2.58 -0.97
C ALA A 298 -5.04 3.04 0.16
N ILE A 299 -4.31 4.12 -0.07
CA ILE A 299 -3.40 4.72 0.91
C ILE A 299 -3.93 6.10 1.28
N TYR A 300 -3.96 6.39 2.57
CA TYR A 300 -4.13 7.71 3.13
C TYR A 300 -2.99 8.00 4.10
N ASP A 301 -2.19 9.01 3.79
CA ASP A 301 -1.08 9.53 4.59
C ASP A 301 -0.98 11.02 4.22
N ASP A 302 -1.45 11.89 5.10
CA ASP A 302 -1.55 13.33 4.83
C ASP A 302 -0.20 14.04 4.82
N ASN A 303 0.83 13.44 5.43
CA ASN A 303 2.21 13.91 5.32
C ASN A 303 2.81 13.65 3.92
N ALA A 304 2.26 12.68 3.19
CA ALA A 304 2.65 12.39 1.83
C ALA A 304 1.77 13.14 0.80
N VAL A 305 0.46 13.01 0.89
CA VAL A 305 -0.52 13.64 0.00
C VAL A 305 -1.84 13.85 0.74
N GLN A 306 -2.42 15.06 0.64
CA GLN A 306 -3.74 15.34 1.19
C GLN A 306 -4.83 14.64 0.37
N GLY A 307 -5.24 13.45 0.81
CA GLY A 307 -6.30 12.67 0.19
C GLY A 307 -5.95 11.20 0.00
N PHE A 308 -6.93 10.40 -0.41
CA PHE A 308 -6.72 8.99 -0.72
C PHE A 308 -5.99 8.83 -2.05
N GLN A 309 -4.92 8.05 -2.01
CA GLN A 309 -4.24 7.54 -3.19
C GLN A 309 -4.84 6.16 -3.49
N ILE A 310 -5.52 6.02 -4.62
CA ILE A 310 -6.17 4.77 -5.03
C ILE A 310 -5.48 4.22 -6.26
N ARG A 311 -5.18 2.93 -6.22
CA ARG A 311 -4.61 2.18 -7.33
C ARG A 311 -5.42 0.91 -7.55
N GLU A 312 -5.70 0.61 -8.81
CA GLU A 312 -6.26 -0.65 -9.25
C GLU A 312 -5.40 -1.21 -10.39
N VAL A 313 -5.06 -2.48 -10.31
CA VAL A 313 -4.35 -3.20 -11.37
C VAL A 313 -5.08 -4.50 -11.65
N PHE A 314 -5.54 -4.66 -12.88
CA PHE A 314 -6.13 -5.89 -13.38
C PHE A 314 -5.29 -6.40 -14.56
N GLY A 315 -4.89 -7.64 -14.51
CA GLY A 315 -4.05 -8.21 -15.55
C GLY A 315 -4.13 -9.72 -15.64
N LEU A 316 -3.92 -10.22 -16.87
CA LEU A 316 -3.69 -11.64 -17.13
C LEU A 316 -2.19 -11.91 -17.04
N GLY A 317 -1.79 -13.01 -16.42
CA GLY A 317 -0.37 -13.29 -16.28
C GLY A 317 -0.02 -14.73 -16.03
N ILE A 318 1.29 -14.94 -15.97
CA ILE A 318 1.88 -16.23 -15.61
C ILE A 318 2.26 -16.13 -14.13
N THR A 319 1.83 -17.14 -13.36
CA THR A 319 2.18 -17.27 -11.93
C THR A 319 2.84 -18.61 -11.69
N TYR A 320 3.95 -18.59 -10.97
CA TYR A 320 4.67 -19.76 -10.50
C TYR A 320 4.73 -19.73 -8.97
N GLY A 321 4.23 -20.79 -8.34
CA GLY A 321 4.33 -20.99 -6.88
C GLY A 321 5.45 -21.99 -6.54
N PHE A 322 6.14 -21.79 -5.44
CA PHE A 322 7.25 -22.62 -4.99
C PHE A 322 7.34 -22.68 -3.46
#